data_18ad6d18520669c1a26541231c12b7cf
#
_entry.id   18ad6d18520669c1a26541231c12b7cf
#
_cell.length_a   1.000
_cell.length_b   1.000
_cell.length_c   1.000
_cell.angle_alpha   90.00
_cell.angle_beta   90.00
_cell.angle_gamma   90.00
#
_symmetry.space_group_name_H-M   'P 1'
#
loop_
_entity.id
_entity.type
_entity.pdbx_description
1 polymer ?
#
loop_
_entity_poly.entity_id
_entity_poly.type
_entity_poly.pdbx_seq_one_letter_code
_entity_poly.pdbx_strand_id
1 'polypeptide(L)'
;MTTHEETRAPAAPRNGAAGAGGWPGVAAITASLFVFLTTELMPIGLLTPLGESLDVSVGTVGLMVTAQGVAAGLGVPFIVAWTRRVDRRKLLTALLGVLALGNLITSAAPNYPLILVTRMVMGFASGVFWAIGVSMAMRIVPERHANRAAAVVMSGISIATVVGIPLGTLLESAGSWHTTFLIWAGLSALALLAVAVTVPSLPSANAVPVREVFGLPVRNGSLRVVLVMVVFFVLGHFGAYTFVRPYLEERASASVGFVTVVLIVFGFGGAIGNVLGGRAVTRSLRGGFVEGGLLLIGALVLLLTVGSDEVGVIAAMLLWGIAFGVVQLSQITMTLAAAPETFEAAMSLNTMAYNTCIALGALVGGLFADHTGVTSAVWFGIVLVGLAVLLRSVTGRTTASAS
;
A
#
# COMPACT_ATOMS: atom_id res chain seq x y z
N MET A 1 22.38 66.51 8.95
CA MET A 1 22.76 65.45 9.92
C MET A 1 21.61 64.46 9.95
N THR A 2 21.60 63.52 8.97
CA THR A 2 20.53 62.52 8.75
C THR A 2 21.11 61.18 9.11
N THR A 3 20.65 60.65 10.22
CA THR A 3 21.00 59.30 10.71
C THR A 3 20.25 58.23 9.89
N HIS A 4 21.02 57.45 9.12
CA HIS A 4 20.52 56.25 8.47
C HIS A 4 20.34 55.15 9.54
N GLU A 5 19.10 54.81 9.82
CA GLU A 5 18.71 53.61 10.61
C GLU A 5 18.78 52.39 9.70
N GLU A 6 19.86 51.61 9.84
CA GLU A 6 19.99 50.30 9.18
C GLU A 6 18.95 49.35 9.72
N THR A 7 17.93 49.09 8.92
CA THR A 7 16.93 48.04 9.18
C THR A 7 17.61 46.66 9.07
N ARG A 8 17.99 46.11 10.21
CA ARG A 8 18.54 44.76 10.31
C ARG A 8 17.50 43.74 9.85
N ALA A 9 17.73 43.09 8.71
CA ALA A 9 16.91 41.98 8.20
C ALA A 9 16.86 40.87 9.27
N PRO A 10 15.69 40.21 9.46
CA PRO A 10 15.55 39.12 10.40
C PRO A 10 16.52 37.99 10.03
N ALA A 11 17.31 37.54 10.95
CA ALA A 11 18.20 36.41 10.76
C ALA A 11 17.42 35.18 10.37
N ALA A 12 17.79 34.56 9.23
CA ALA A 12 17.25 33.31 8.79
C ALA A 12 17.40 32.24 9.90
N PRO A 13 16.39 31.36 10.10
CA PRO A 13 16.47 30.36 11.14
C PRO A 13 17.70 29.49 10.90
N ARG A 14 18.55 29.38 11.89
CA ARG A 14 19.76 28.57 11.91
C ARG A 14 19.36 27.12 11.72
N ASN A 15 19.67 26.55 10.53
CA ASN A 15 19.62 25.11 10.21
C ASN A 15 20.61 24.34 11.09
N GLY A 16 20.29 24.18 12.39
CA GLY A 16 21.18 23.56 13.40
C GLY A 16 20.95 22.06 13.61
N ALA A 17 20.10 21.37 12.85
CA ALA A 17 19.80 19.95 13.08
C ALA A 17 20.07 19.00 11.89
N ALA A 18 20.55 19.51 10.76
CA ALA A 18 20.72 18.73 9.53
C ALA A 18 22.04 17.95 9.40
N GLY A 19 22.81 17.79 10.48
CA GLY A 19 24.23 17.36 10.38
C GLY A 19 24.57 15.93 10.75
N ALA A 20 23.90 15.27 11.68
CA ALA A 20 24.41 14.02 12.27
C ALA A 20 23.48 12.81 12.16
N GLY A 21 22.21 12.96 11.79
CA GLY A 21 21.24 11.86 11.78
C GLY A 21 20.62 11.52 10.42
N GLY A 22 20.97 12.25 9.35
CA GLY A 22 20.22 12.23 8.11
C GLY A 22 20.03 10.85 7.48
N TRP A 23 21.08 10.23 6.99
CA TRP A 23 20.98 8.96 6.25
C TRP A 23 20.67 7.74 7.11
N PRO A 24 21.23 7.57 8.32
CA PRO A 24 20.78 6.52 9.24
C PRO A 24 19.29 6.62 9.58
N GLY A 25 18.77 7.84 9.78
CA GLY A 25 17.34 8.07 9.98
C GLY A 25 16.50 7.71 8.75
N VAL A 26 16.95 8.04 7.52
CA VAL A 26 16.29 7.62 6.28
C VAL A 26 16.25 6.11 6.18
N ALA A 27 17.36 5.42 6.47
CA ALA A 27 17.41 3.96 6.46
C ALA A 27 16.46 3.34 7.50
N ALA A 28 16.37 3.90 8.70
CA ALA A 28 15.45 3.46 9.74
C ALA A 28 13.97 3.64 9.32
N ILE A 29 13.61 4.77 8.71
CA ILE A 29 12.27 5.01 8.18
C ILE A 29 11.96 4.05 7.02
N THR A 30 12.95 3.79 6.14
CA THR A 30 12.80 2.83 5.04
C THR A 30 12.54 1.41 5.55
N ALA A 31 13.33 0.95 6.52
CA ALA A 31 13.14 -0.34 7.17
C ALA A 31 11.77 -0.42 7.89
N SER A 32 11.34 0.68 8.50
CA SER A 32 10.04 0.74 9.15
C SER A 32 8.89 0.60 8.15
N LEU A 33 8.96 1.27 6.99
CA LEU A 33 7.96 1.12 5.92
C LEU A 33 7.94 -0.30 5.34
N PHE A 34 9.12 -0.91 5.19
CA PHE A 34 9.21 -2.31 4.79
C PHE A 34 8.47 -3.22 5.78
N VAL A 35 8.72 -3.06 7.08
CA VAL A 35 8.08 -3.88 8.12
C VAL A 35 6.58 -3.63 8.20
N PHE A 36 6.12 -2.37 8.10
CA PHE A 36 4.70 -2.03 8.08
C PHE A 36 3.99 -2.67 6.90
N LEU A 37 4.48 -2.45 5.69
CA LEU A 37 3.83 -2.95 4.47
C LEU A 37 3.84 -4.47 4.41
N THR A 38 4.95 -5.11 4.82
CA THR A 38 5.00 -6.57 4.89
C THR A 38 3.99 -7.10 5.92
N THR A 39 3.90 -6.51 7.11
CA THR A 39 2.90 -6.90 8.12
C THR A 39 1.47 -6.75 7.60
N GLU A 40 1.21 -5.71 6.80
CA GLU A 40 -0.10 -5.43 6.21
C GLU A 40 -0.51 -6.48 5.17
N LEU A 41 0.43 -6.85 4.29
CA LEU A 41 0.17 -7.77 3.18
C LEU A 41 0.39 -9.26 3.52
N MET A 42 1.18 -9.56 4.54
CA MET A 42 1.55 -10.92 4.93
C MET A 42 0.36 -11.88 5.13
N PRO A 43 -0.80 -11.47 5.68
CA PRO A 43 -1.96 -12.35 5.81
C PRO A 43 -2.41 -12.97 4.48
N ILE A 44 -2.21 -12.29 3.35
CA ILE A 44 -2.54 -12.81 2.00
C ILE A 44 -1.81 -14.13 1.73
N GLY A 45 -0.56 -14.22 2.16
CA GLY A 45 0.25 -15.44 2.06
C GLY A 45 -0.03 -16.49 3.14
N LEU A 46 -0.83 -16.16 4.17
CA LEU A 46 -1.09 -17.01 5.33
C LEU A 46 -2.57 -17.42 5.46
N LEU A 47 -3.42 -17.13 4.47
CA LEU A 47 -4.87 -17.36 4.56
C LEU A 47 -5.20 -18.82 4.89
N THR A 48 -4.64 -19.76 4.13
CA THR A 48 -4.89 -21.19 4.30
C THR A 48 -4.45 -21.71 5.67
N PRO A 49 -3.17 -21.55 6.10
CA PRO A 49 -2.73 -22.09 7.38
C PRO A 49 -3.41 -21.42 8.60
N LEU A 50 -3.79 -20.15 8.50
CA LEU A 50 -4.60 -19.49 9.53
C LEU A 50 -6.01 -20.04 9.59
N GLY A 51 -6.65 -20.26 8.43
CA GLY A 51 -7.99 -20.86 8.35
C GLY A 51 -8.04 -22.24 8.97
N GLU A 52 -7.11 -23.11 8.59
CA GLU A 52 -6.99 -24.47 9.13
C GLU A 52 -6.69 -24.49 10.63
N SER A 53 -5.76 -23.65 11.10
CA SER A 53 -5.35 -23.60 12.50
C SER A 53 -6.42 -23.05 13.45
N LEU A 54 -7.26 -22.12 12.97
CA LEU A 54 -8.27 -21.42 13.77
C LEU A 54 -9.70 -21.89 13.48
N ASP A 55 -9.85 -22.91 12.63
CA ASP A 55 -11.14 -23.49 12.19
C ASP A 55 -12.12 -22.43 11.66
N VAL A 56 -11.62 -21.59 10.75
CA VAL A 56 -12.40 -20.54 10.08
C VAL A 56 -12.17 -20.59 8.57
N SER A 57 -13.17 -20.12 7.79
CA SER A 57 -13.05 -20.06 6.32
C SER A 57 -11.95 -19.11 5.86
N VAL A 58 -11.41 -19.33 4.67
CA VAL A 58 -10.39 -18.45 4.06
C VAL A 58 -10.93 -17.03 3.83
N GLY A 59 -12.23 -16.89 3.51
CA GLY A 59 -12.88 -15.59 3.41
C GLY A 59 -12.95 -14.89 4.75
N THR A 60 -13.25 -15.63 5.84
CA THR A 60 -13.19 -15.10 7.21
C THR A 60 -11.78 -14.64 7.53
N VAL A 61 -10.73 -15.43 7.23
CA VAL A 61 -9.34 -14.98 7.44
C VAL A 61 -9.02 -13.71 6.64
N GLY A 62 -9.58 -13.56 5.45
CA GLY A 62 -9.47 -12.35 4.62
C GLY A 62 -9.91 -11.06 5.34
N LEU A 63 -10.80 -11.17 6.37
CA LEU A 63 -11.18 -10.03 7.21
C LEU A 63 -10.00 -9.41 7.97
N MET A 64 -8.87 -10.10 8.11
CA MET A 64 -7.65 -9.49 8.66
C MET A 64 -7.16 -8.32 7.78
N VAL A 65 -7.22 -8.48 6.46
CA VAL A 65 -6.87 -7.42 5.50
C VAL A 65 -7.94 -6.34 5.52
N THR A 66 -9.22 -6.74 5.55
CA THR A 66 -10.37 -5.84 5.65
C THR A 66 -10.30 -4.96 6.89
N ALA A 67 -10.15 -5.55 8.07
CA ALA A 67 -10.13 -4.84 9.35
C ALA A 67 -8.98 -3.82 9.40
N GLN A 68 -7.79 -4.22 8.95
CA GLN A 68 -6.63 -3.33 8.90
C GLN A 68 -6.81 -2.19 7.90
N GLY A 69 -7.29 -2.47 6.69
CA GLY A 69 -7.49 -1.46 5.65
C GLY A 69 -8.61 -0.46 5.96
N VAL A 70 -9.73 -0.92 6.54
CA VAL A 70 -10.83 -0.04 7.02
C VAL A 70 -10.31 0.89 8.11
N ALA A 71 -9.59 0.35 9.09
CA ALA A 71 -9.02 1.14 10.17
C ALA A 71 -7.99 2.16 9.66
N ALA A 72 -7.15 1.77 8.69
CA ALA A 72 -6.21 2.68 8.03
C ALA A 72 -6.93 3.78 7.26
N GLY A 73 -7.93 3.45 6.45
CA GLY A 73 -8.68 4.41 5.64
C GLY A 73 -9.47 5.43 6.48
N LEU A 74 -10.20 4.95 7.47
CA LEU A 74 -11.04 5.79 8.32
C LEU A 74 -10.25 6.55 9.39
N GLY A 75 -9.16 5.94 9.91
CA GLY A 75 -8.41 6.50 11.03
C GLY A 75 -7.50 7.67 10.66
N VAL A 76 -6.95 7.68 9.45
CA VAL A 76 -5.94 8.66 9.02
C VAL A 76 -6.37 10.11 9.23
N PRO A 77 -7.54 10.58 8.77
CA PRO A 77 -7.93 11.98 8.92
C PRO A 77 -8.02 12.43 10.38
N PHE A 78 -8.54 11.55 11.25
CA PHE A 78 -8.74 11.86 12.68
C PHE A 78 -7.41 11.85 13.43
N ILE A 79 -6.57 10.83 13.22
CA ILE A 79 -5.30 10.70 13.94
C ILE A 79 -4.30 11.75 13.48
N VAL A 80 -4.23 12.07 12.19
CA VAL A 80 -3.36 13.15 11.69
C VAL A 80 -3.78 14.50 12.28
N ALA A 81 -5.08 14.77 12.40
CA ALA A 81 -5.58 15.97 13.05
C ALA A 81 -5.28 16.00 14.55
N TRP A 82 -5.43 14.88 15.25
CA TRP A 82 -5.20 14.77 16.68
C TRP A 82 -3.69 14.84 17.03
N THR A 83 -2.85 14.24 16.20
CA THR A 83 -1.39 14.19 16.42
C THR A 83 -0.63 15.40 15.87
N ARG A 84 -1.34 16.44 15.37
CA ARG A 84 -0.73 17.64 14.78
C ARG A 84 0.22 18.40 15.73
N ARG A 85 0.10 18.21 17.05
CA ARG A 85 0.98 18.82 18.07
C ARG A 85 2.05 17.86 18.58
N VAL A 86 2.02 16.60 18.16
CA VAL A 86 2.96 15.57 18.63
C VAL A 86 4.24 15.63 17.79
N ASP A 87 5.37 15.55 18.45
CA ASP A 87 6.67 15.39 17.80
C ASP A 87 6.66 14.14 16.91
N ARG A 88 7.13 14.29 15.67
CA ARG A 88 7.02 13.23 14.65
C ARG A 88 7.86 12.00 14.95
N ARG A 89 9.03 12.15 15.62
CA ARG A 89 9.82 11.02 16.11
C ARG A 89 9.06 10.21 17.14
N LYS A 90 8.47 10.89 18.16
CA LYS A 90 7.67 10.22 19.20
C LYS A 90 6.48 9.49 18.58
N LEU A 91 5.82 10.14 17.62
CA LEU A 91 4.70 9.54 16.91
C LEU A 91 5.12 8.27 16.15
N LEU A 92 6.19 8.32 15.33
CA LEU A 92 6.67 7.14 14.61
C LEU A 92 7.05 6.00 15.55
N THR A 93 7.76 6.32 16.63
CA THR A 93 8.17 5.33 17.65
C THR A 93 6.93 4.68 18.28
N ALA A 94 5.90 5.46 18.61
CA ALA A 94 4.65 4.93 19.16
C ALA A 94 3.91 4.03 18.16
N LEU A 95 3.84 4.42 16.87
CA LEU A 95 3.22 3.61 15.83
C LEU A 95 3.93 2.27 15.61
N LEU A 96 5.27 2.28 15.64
CA LEU A 96 6.07 1.05 15.58
C LEU A 96 5.90 0.19 16.83
N GLY A 97 5.70 0.80 18.00
CA GLY A 97 5.34 0.11 19.23
C GLY A 97 3.99 -0.60 19.12
N VAL A 98 2.98 0.06 18.55
CA VAL A 98 1.68 -0.55 18.25
C VAL A 98 1.84 -1.73 17.29
N LEU A 99 2.67 -1.59 16.26
CA LEU A 99 2.94 -2.67 15.31
C LEU A 99 3.64 -3.87 15.97
N ALA A 100 4.66 -3.62 16.77
CA ALA A 100 5.40 -4.66 17.49
C ALA A 100 4.50 -5.43 18.47
N LEU A 101 3.72 -4.71 19.28
CA LEU A 101 2.76 -5.30 20.22
C LEU A 101 1.64 -6.03 19.48
N GLY A 102 1.10 -5.47 18.40
CA GLY A 102 0.06 -6.10 17.59
C GLY A 102 0.54 -7.42 16.97
N ASN A 103 1.76 -7.45 16.42
CA ASN A 103 2.36 -8.68 15.91
C ASN A 103 2.62 -9.71 17.04
N LEU A 104 3.10 -9.25 18.20
CA LEU A 104 3.33 -10.12 19.37
C LEU A 104 2.02 -10.71 19.88
N ILE A 105 0.96 -9.89 20.03
CA ILE A 105 -0.35 -10.38 20.45
C ILE A 105 -0.93 -11.35 19.40
N THR A 106 -0.78 -11.03 18.11
CA THR A 106 -1.23 -11.92 17.03
C THR A 106 -0.49 -13.26 17.10
N SER A 107 0.83 -13.26 17.34
CA SER A 107 1.61 -14.51 17.44
C SER A 107 1.19 -15.41 18.60
N ALA A 108 0.61 -14.87 19.66
CA ALA A 108 0.16 -15.59 20.83
C ALA A 108 -1.38 -15.70 20.92
N ALA A 109 -2.11 -15.29 19.89
CA ALA A 109 -3.56 -15.19 19.92
C ALA A 109 -4.22 -16.58 19.99
N PRO A 110 -5.07 -16.82 21.01
CA PRO A 110 -5.76 -18.09 21.17
C PRO A 110 -7.00 -18.24 20.28
N ASN A 111 -7.44 -17.17 19.64
CA ASN A 111 -8.65 -17.13 18.83
C ASN A 111 -8.61 -16.02 17.76
N TYR A 112 -9.42 -16.20 16.73
CA TYR A 112 -9.51 -15.30 15.59
C TYR A 112 -10.03 -13.88 15.93
N PRO A 113 -11.05 -13.66 16.79
CA PRO A 113 -11.52 -12.33 17.16
C PRO A 113 -10.41 -11.42 17.74
N LEU A 114 -9.52 -11.97 18.56
CA LEU A 114 -8.39 -11.19 19.10
C LEU A 114 -7.44 -10.72 17.98
N ILE A 115 -7.22 -11.57 16.98
CA ILE A 115 -6.44 -11.20 15.80
C ILE A 115 -7.10 -10.04 15.05
N LEU A 116 -8.42 -10.07 14.84
CA LEU A 116 -9.13 -8.98 14.18
C LEU A 116 -9.03 -7.65 14.93
N VAL A 117 -9.16 -7.67 16.26
CA VAL A 117 -9.00 -6.47 17.09
C VAL A 117 -7.58 -5.89 16.94
N THR A 118 -6.56 -6.75 17.01
CA THR A 118 -5.17 -6.29 16.81
C THR A 118 -4.95 -5.72 15.40
N ARG A 119 -5.55 -6.32 14.37
CA ARG A 119 -5.50 -5.80 12.99
C ARG A 119 -6.14 -4.42 12.85
N MET A 120 -7.28 -4.17 13.51
CA MET A 120 -7.88 -2.82 13.53
C MET A 120 -6.95 -1.79 14.17
N VAL A 121 -6.36 -2.11 15.33
CA VAL A 121 -5.43 -1.21 16.02
C VAL A 121 -4.17 -0.95 15.18
N MET A 122 -3.60 -2.00 14.56
CA MET A 122 -2.45 -1.89 13.67
C MET A 122 -2.79 -1.09 12.40
N GLY A 123 -4.03 -1.20 11.89
CA GLY A 123 -4.50 -0.44 10.74
C GLY A 123 -4.50 1.07 10.99
N PHE A 124 -4.96 1.52 12.15
CA PHE A 124 -4.84 2.93 12.54
C PHE A 124 -3.37 3.40 12.53
N ALA A 125 -2.46 2.58 13.07
CA ALA A 125 -1.03 2.91 13.09
C ALA A 125 -0.44 2.95 11.67
N SER A 126 -0.77 1.98 10.83
CA SER A 126 -0.34 1.88 9.43
C SER A 126 -0.75 3.12 8.63
N GLY A 127 -2.01 3.49 8.67
CA GLY A 127 -2.53 4.64 7.94
C GLY A 127 -1.80 5.95 8.27
N VAL A 128 -1.55 6.20 9.56
CA VAL A 128 -0.79 7.39 10.00
C VAL A 128 0.67 7.32 9.55
N PHE A 129 1.29 6.15 9.64
CA PHE A 129 2.67 5.94 9.21
C PHE A 129 2.83 6.25 7.71
N TRP A 130 1.90 5.77 6.87
CA TRP A 130 1.85 6.08 5.45
C TRP A 130 1.75 7.58 5.16
N ALA A 131 0.95 8.31 5.95
CA ALA A 131 0.74 9.74 5.76
C ALA A 131 1.99 10.59 6.04
N ILE A 132 2.89 10.13 6.92
CA ILE A 132 4.01 10.95 7.40
C ILE A 132 5.40 10.39 7.06
N GLY A 133 5.54 9.09 6.78
CA GLY A 133 6.84 8.42 6.67
C GLY A 133 7.77 9.03 5.62
N VAL A 134 7.28 9.19 4.40
CA VAL A 134 8.08 9.74 3.29
C VAL A 134 8.47 11.21 3.56
N SER A 135 7.50 12.03 4.00
CA SER A 135 7.75 13.45 4.27
C SER A 135 8.77 13.66 5.40
N MET A 136 8.78 12.77 6.39
CA MET A 136 9.78 12.80 7.45
C MET A 136 11.19 12.49 6.94
N ALA A 137 11.34 11.47 6.10
CA ALA A 137 12.63 11.12 5.50
C ALA A 137 13.22 12.29 4.70
N MET A 138 12.38 13.03 3.98
CA MET A 138 12.80 14.23 3.25
C MET A 138 13.27 15.37 4.19
N ARG A 139 12.66 15.51 5.36
CA ARG A 139 12.94 16.60 6.31
C ARG A 139 14.20 16.40 7.17
N ILE A 140 14.73 15.18 7.27
CA ILE A 140 15.90 14.87 8.09
C ILE A 140 17.23 14.94 7.33
N VAL A 141 17.17 15.18 6.02
CA VAL A 141 18.35 15.39 5.17
C VAL A 141 18.38 16.84 4.66
N PRO A 142 19.54 17.33 4.19
CA PRO A 142 19.63 18.61 3.50
C PRO A 142 18.69 18.67 2.29
N GLU A 143 18.09 19.83 2.00
CA GLU A 143 17.08 20.02 0.95
C GLU A 143 17.51 19.46 -0.42
N ARG A 144 18.79 19.66 -0.79
CA ARG A 144 19.39 19.08 -2.01
C ARG A 144 19.31 17.55 -2.10
N HIS A 145 19.12 16.85 -0.99
CA HIS A 145 19.04 15.39 -0.93
C HIS A 145 17.61 14.87 -0.64
N ALA A 146 16.64 15.76 -0.46
CA ALA A 146 15.26 15.38 -0.10
C ALA A 146 14.64 14.38 -1.09
N ASN A 147 14.76 14.63 -2.40
CA ASN A 147 14.25 13.74 -3.44
C ASN A 147 14.94 12.37 -3.42
N ARG A 148 16.25 12.34 -3.11
CA ARG A 148 16.98 11.07 -2.97
C ARG A 148 16.53 10.29 -1.73
N ALA A 149 16.27 10.97 -0.62
CA ALA A 149 15.70 10.33 0.57
C ALA A 149 14.30 9.74 0.30
N ALA A 150 13.44 10.48 -0.40
CA ALA A 150 12.14 9.95 -0.84
C ALA A 150 12.30 8.71 -1.73
N ALA A 151 13.24 8.72 -2.68
CA ALA A 151 13.50 7.57 -3.55
C ALA A 151 13.99 6.33 -2.77
N VAL A 152 14.84 6.51 -1.75
CA VAL A 152 15.29 5.41 -0.89
C VAL A 152 14.11 4.83 -0.10
N VAL A 153 13.24 5.66 0.46
CA VAL A 153 12.04 5.20 1.16
C VAL A 153 11.09 4.45 0.21
N MET A 154 10.87 4.97 -1.01
CA MET A 154 10.05 4.30 -2.02
C MET A 154 10.64 2.94 -2.43
N SER A 155 11.98 2.78 -2.46
CA SER A 155 12.60 1.48 -2.72
C SER A 155 12.29 0.45 -1.63
N GLY A 156 12.21 0.86 -0.37
CA GLY A 156 11.78 0.00 0.73
C GLY A 156 10.36 -0.53 0.55
N ILE A 157 9.44 0.33 0.10
CA ILE A 157 8.07 -0.05 -0.25
C ILE A 157 8.06 -1.07 -1.40
N SER A 158 8.84 -0.81 -2.47
CA SER A 158 8.94 -1.72 -3.61
C SER A 158 9.48 -3.08 -3.21
N ILE A 159 10.52 -3.12 -2.37
CA ILE A 159 11.09 -4.37 -1.86
C ILE A 159 10.05 -5.12 -1.00
N ALA A 160 9.33 -4.42 -0.12
CA ALA A 160 8.28 -5.03 0.70
C ALA A 160 7.16 -5.65 -0.14
N THR A 161 6.78 -4.99 -1.22
CA THR A 161 5.75 -5.50 -2.15
C THR A 161 6.22 -6.78 -2.86
N VAL A 162 7.50 -6.87 -3.22
CA VAL A 162 8.06 -8.04 -3.93
C VAL A 162 8.32 -9.21 -2.98
N VAL A 163 8.90 -8.92 -1.80
CA VAL A 163 9.45 -9.95 -0.91
C VAL A 163 8.54 -10.21 0.29
N GLY A 164 7.69 -9.25 0.66
CA GLY A 164 6.94 -9.30 1.93
C GLY A 164 6.03 -10.51 2.07
N ILE A 165 5.15 -10.74 1.09
CA ILE A 165 4.22 -11.89 1.11
C ILE A 165 4.98 -13.22 0.98
N PRO A 166 5.91 -13.38 -0.01
CA PRO A 166 6.72 -14.60 -0.11
C PRO A 166 7.51 -14.94 1.16
N LEU A 167 8.07 -13.91 1.83
CA LEU A 167 8.81 -14.12 3.08
C LEU A 167 7.89 -14.61 4.20
N GLY A 168 6.65 -14.12 4.24
CA GLY A 168 5.63 -14.62 5.15
C GLY A 168 5.33 -16.11 4.94
N THR A 169 5.11 -16.53 3.69
CA THR A 169 4.86 -17.94 3.34
C THR A 169 6.07 -18.84 3.63
N LEU A 170 7.29 -18.37 3.35
CA LEU A 170 8.52 -19.14 3.66
C LEU A 170 8.72 -19.33 5.16
N LEU A 171 8.53 -18.29 5.96
CA LEU A 171 8.67 -18.38 7.41
C LEU A 171 7.59 -19.28 8.04
N GLU A 172 6.39 -19.24 7.50
CA GLU A 172 5.29 -20.10 7.91
C GLU A 172 5.60 -21.58 7.61
N SER A 173 6.06 -21.89 6.41
CA SER A 173 6.41 -23.26 6.02
C SER A 173 7.59 -23.85 6.78
N ALA A 174 8.52 -22.99 7.25
CA ALA A 174 9.66 -23.40 8.07
C ALA A 174 9.33 -23.55 9.56
N GLY A 175 8.18 -23.05 10.00
CA GLY A 175 7.76 -23.07 11.40
C GLY A 175 6.25 -23.08 11.56
N SER A 176 5.68 -21.90 11.76
CA SER A 176 4.22 -21.70 11.86
C SER A 176 3.88 -20.23 11.65
N TRP A 177 2.60 -19.91 11.44
CA TRP A 177 2.15 -18.53 11.40
C TRP A 177 2.41 -17.79 12.73
N HIS A 178 2.37 -18.47 13.88
CA HIS A 178 2.77 -17.91 15.18
C HIS A 178 4.22 -17.41 15.15
N THR A 179 5.15 -18.26 14.69
CA THR A 179 6.58 -17.92 14.56
C THR A 179 6.79 -16.78 13.60
N THR A 180 6.04 -16.74 12.49
CA THR A 180 6.11 -15.67 11.51
C THR A 180 5.75 -14.32 12.14
N PHE A 181 4.63 -14.22 12.86
CA PHE A 181 4.25 -12.99 13.56
C PHE A 181 5.20 -12.63 14.69
N LEU A 182 5.79 -13.60 15.40
CA LEU A 182 6.80 -13.36 16.43
C LEU A 182 8.07 -12.73 15.85
N ILE A 183 8.55 -13.23 14.71
CA ILE A 183 9.69 -12.64 13.99
C ILE A 183 9.38 -11.19 13.59
N TRP A 184 8.16 -10.96 13.06
CA TRP A 184 7.73 -9.62 12.68
C TRP A 184 7.57 -8.67 13.86
N ALA A 185 7.18 -9.17 15.03
CA ALA A 185 7.20 -8.41 16.28
C ALA A 185 8.62 -7.95 16.64
N GLY A 186 9.59 -8.86 16.54
CA GLY A 186 11.01 -8.56 16.75
C GLY A 186 11.56 -7.52 15.75
N LEU A 187 11.27 -7.69 14.46
CA LEU A 187 11.69 -6.74 13.43
C LEU A 187 11.04 -5.35 13.63
N SER A 188 9.77 -5.30 14.05
CA SER A 188 9.08 -4.07 14.39
C SER A 188 9.73 -3.37 15.60
N ALA A 189 10.12 -4.14 16.62
CA ALA A 189 10.85 -3.61 17.78
C ALA A 189 12.24 -3.09 17.41
N LEU A 190 12.96 -3.78 16.53
CA LEU A 190 14.25 -3.31 15.99
C LEU A 190 14.09 -2.01 15.19
N ALA A 191 13.06 -1.92 14.35
CA ALA A 191 12.75 -0.70 13.60
C ALA A 191 12.39 0.46 14.55
N LEU A 192 11.62 0.19 15.61
CA LEU A 192 11.31 1.16 16.67
C LEU A 192 12.58 1.71 17.30
N LEU A 193 13.50 0.84 17.72
CA LEU A 193 14.77 1.22 18.32
C LEU A 193 15.62 2.04 17.33
N ALA A 194 15.71 1.61 16.08
CA ALA A 194 16.43 2.32 15.04
C ALA A 194 15.88 3.73 14.84
N VAL A 195 14.56 3.92 14.74
CA VAL A 195 13.92 5.24 14.64
C VAL A 195 14.17 6.06 15.91
N ALA A 196 14.00 5.46 17.08
CA ALA A 196 14.21 6.15 18.35
C ALA A 196 15.64 6.68 18.53
N VAL A 197 16.64 6.04 17.97
CA VAL A 197 18.06 6.44 18.10
C VAL A 197 18.49 7.38 16.97
N THR A 198 18.05 7.12 15.71
CA THR A 198 18.61 7.79 14.53
C THR A 198 17.79 8.98 14.04
N VAL A 199 16.48 9.01 14.28
CA VAL A 199 15.61 10.10 13.80
C VAL A 199 15.64 11.26 14.81
N PRO A 200 15.94 12.49 14.38
CA PRO A 200 15.91 13.65 15.27
C PRO A 200 14.46 14.02 15.65
N SER A 201 14.32 14.78 16.74
CA SER A 201 13.04 15.41 17.10
C SER A 201 12.61 16.37 16.00
N LEU A 202 11.38 16.20 15.49
CA LEU A 202 10.83 17.00 14.40
C LEU A 202 9.47 17.56 14.81
N PRO A 203 9.32 18.89 14.84
CA PRO A 203 8.02 19.50 15.08
C PRO A 203 7.05 19.13 13.94
N SER A 204 5.77 19.09 14.28
CA SER A 204 4.71 18.83 13.31
C SER A 204 4.70 19.90 12.20
N ALA A 205 4.50 19.47 10.97
CA ALA A 205 4.19 20.38 9.86
C ALA A 205 2.70 20.78 9.91
N ASN A 206 2.37 21.94 9.33
CA ASN A 206 0.98 22.39 9.19
C ASN A 206 0.19 21.41 8.33
N ALA A 207 -0.87 20.87 8.88
CA ALA A 207 -1.76 19.95 8.15
C ALA A 207 -2.83 20.74 7.39
N VAL A 208 -3.14 20.31 6.17
CA VAL A 208 -4.26 20.85 5.39
C VAL A 208 -5.58 20.50 6.11
N PRO A 209 -6.54 21.43 6.22
CA PRO A 209 -7.82 21.16 6.86
C PRO A 209 -8.59 20.02 6.16
N VAL A 210 -9.07 19.07 6.93
CA VAL A 210 -9.79 17.87 6.42
C VAL A 210 -10.98 18.26 5.51
N ARG A 211 -11.68 19.36 5.83
CA ARG A 211 -12.80 19.86 5.02
C ARG A 211 -12.40 20.24 3.59
N GLU A 212 -11.20 20.79 3.40
CA GLU A 212 -10.70 21.17 2.07
C GLU A 212 -10.40 19.93 1.24
N VAL A 213 -9.83 18.90 1.86
CA VAL A 213 -9.54 17.62 1.21
C VAL A 213 -10.81 16.97 0.67
N PHE A 214 -11.85 16.81 1.48
CA PHE A 214 -13.11 16.18 1.05
C PHE A 214 -13.94 17.02 0.08
N GLY A 215 -13.72 18.32 0.00
CA GLY A 215 -14.38 19.21 -0.97
C GLY A 215 -13.83 19.09 -2.40
N LEU A 216 -12.60 18.56 -2.57
CA LEU A 216 -11.93 18.50 -3.88
C LEU A 216 -12.68 17.68 -4.95
N PRO A 217 -13.16 16.45 -4.70
CA PRO A 217 -13.85 15.65 -5.71
C PRO A 217 -15.17 16.26 -6.18
N VAL A 218 -15.81 17.08 -5.33
CA VAL A 218 -17.06 17.78 -5.68
C VAL A 218 -16.78 18.89 -6.67
N ARG A 219 -15.65 19.60 -6.51
CA ARG A 219 -15.26 20.76 -7.33
C ARG A 219 -14.44 20.37 -8.57
N ASN A 220 -13.77 19.22 -8.53
CA ASN A 220 -12.88 18.76 -9.62
C ASN A 220 -13.41 17.45 -10.22
N GLY A 221 -14.09 17.56 -11.37
CA GLY A 221 -14.67 16.42 -12.08
C GLY A 221 -13.62 15.42 -12.58
N SER A 222 -12.43 15.91 -13.00
CA SER A 222 -11.33 15.04 -13.44
C SER A 222 -10.81 14.18 -12.29
N LEU A 223 -10.59 14.76 -11.11
CA LEU A 223 -10.18 14.04 -9.92
C LEU A 223 -11.22 13.01 -9.50
N ARG A 224 -12.51 13.37 -9.55
CA ARG A 224 -13.61 12.45 -9.23
C ARG A 224 -13.60 11.21 -10.13
N VAL A 225 -13.42 11.39 -11.45
CA VAL A 225 -13.34 10.28 -12.40
C VAL A 225 -12.14 9.39 -12.08
N VAL A 226 -10.96 9.97 -11.82
CA VAL A 226 -9.77 9.21 -11.45
C VAL A 226 -9.99 8.41 -10.18
N LEU A 227 -10.60 9.02 -9.12
CA LEU A 227 -10.88 8.31 -7.87
C LEU A 227 -11.86 7.14 -8.07
N VAL A 228 -12.90 7.31 -8.91
CA VAL A 228 -13.83 6.20 -9.22
C VAL A 228 -13.11 5.07 -9.96
N MET A 229 -12.19 5.39 -10.87
CA MET A 229 -11.35 4.38 -11.53
C MET A 229 -10.45 3.65 -10.55
N VAL A 230 -9.84 4.38 -9.59
CA VAL A 230 -9.04 3.79 -8.51
C VAL A 230 -9.89 2.83 -7.69
N VAL A 231 -11.12 3.22 -7.36
CA VAL A 231 -12.06 2.36 -6.62
C VAL A 231 -12.27 1.03 -7.35
N PHE A 232 -12.69 1.06 -8.61
CA PHE A 232 -12.93 -0.18 -9.36
C PHE A 232 -11.67 -1.03 -9.55
N PHE A 233 -10.55 -0.39 -9.88
CA PHE A 233 -9.27 -1.10 -10.08
C PHE A 233 -8.79 -1.78 -8.80
N VAL A 234 -8.70 -1.04 -7.69
CA VAL A 234 -8.13 -1.55 -6.43
C VAL A 234 -9.03 -2.60 -5.81
N LEU A 235 -10.34 -2.36 -5.80
CA LEU A 235 -11.33 -3.29 -5.28
C LEU A 235 -11.32 -4.62 -6.06
N GLY A 236 -11.24 -4.56 -7.39
CA GLY A 236 -11.15 -5.73 -8.25
C GLY A 236 -9.82 -6.48 -8.09
N HIS A 237 -8.70 -5.74 -8.10
CA HIS A 237 -7.38 -6.35 -7.94
C HIS A 237 -7.24 -7.07 -6.59
N PHE A 238 -7.51 -6.38 -5.49
CA PHE A 238 -7.35 -6.98 -4.16
C PHE A 238 -8.44 -8.00 -3.82
N GLY A 239 -9.62 -7.90 -4.42
CA GLY A 239 -10.63 -8.95 -4.33
C GLY A 239 -10.14 -10.29 -4.88
N ALA A 240 -9.40 -10.27 -5.99
CA ALA A 240 -8.79 -11.48 -6.56
C ALA A 240 -7.47 -11.84 -5.86
N TYR A 241 -6.58 -10.87 -5.67
CA TYR A 241 -5.21 -11.11 -5.20
C TYR A 241 -5.15 -11.60 -3.74
N THR A 242 -6.06 -11.16 -2.89
CA THR A 242 -6.13 -11.63 -1.50
C THR A 242 -6.30 -13.14 -1.43
N PHE A 243 -7.02 -13.74 -2.37
CA PHE A 243 -7.33 -15.18 -2.41
C PHE A 243 -6.47 -15.96 -3.40
N VAL A 244 -5.34 -15.39 -3.86
CA VAL A 244 -4.46 -16.04 -4.84
C VAL A 244 -3.85 -17.33 -4.31
N ARG A 245 -3.44 -17.39 -3.04
CA ARG A 245 -2.88 -18.62 -2.43
C ARG A 245 -3.91 -19.74 -2.38
N PRO A 246 -5.09 -19.59 -1.79
CA PRO A 246 -6.14 -20.61 -1.83
C PRO A 246 -6.50 -21.03 -3.26
N TYR A 247 -6.58 -20.08 -4.20
CA TYR A 247 -6.84 -20.39 -5.61
C TYR A 247 -5.79 -21.33 -6.21
N LEU A 248 -4.50 -21.07 -5.97
CA LEU A 248 -3.40 -21.90 -6.48
C LEU A 248 -3.39 -23.29 -5.81
N GLU A 249 -3.67 -23.37 -4.52
CA GLU A 249 -3.73 -24.62 -3.77
C GLU A 249 -4.91 -25.49 -4.26
N GLU A 250 -6.10 -24.91 -4.48
CA GLU A 250 -7.28 -25.66 -4.93
C GLU A 250 -7.22 -26.03 -6.42
N ARG A 251 -6.72 -25.14 -7.29
CA ARG A 251 -6.80 -25.34 -8.75
C ARG A 251 -5.55 -25.95 -9.36
N ALA A 252 -4.37 -25.62 -8.84
CA ALA A 252 -3.08 -26.11 -9.29
C ALA A 252 -2.50 -27.19 -8.37
N SER A 253 -3.16 -27.53 -7.26
CA SER A 253 -2.59 -28.38 -6.20
C SER A 253 -1.20 -27.91 -5.79
N ALA A 254 -1.03 -26.60 -5.74
CA ALA A 254 0.25 -25.91 -5.58
C ALA A 254 0.87 -26.19 -4.21
N SER A 255 2.12 -26.63 -4.21
CA SER A 255 2.89 -26.70 -2.97
C SER A 255 3.20 -25.29 -2.42
N VAL A 256 3.45 -25.19 -1.12
CA VAL A 256 3.83 -23.91 -0.48
C VAL A 256 5.07 -23.29 -1.14
N GLY A 257 6.03 -24.14 -1.54
CA GLY A 257 7.23 -23.70 -2.27
C GLY A 257 6.87 -23.07 -3.62
N PHE A 258 5.97 -23.70 -4.39
CA PHE A 258 5.50 -23.16 -5.67
C PHE A 258 4.72 -21.87 -5.48
N VAL A 259 3.80 -21.78 -4.51
CA VAL A 259 3.10 -20.54 -4.16
C VAL A 259 4.09 -19.40 -3.88
N THR A 260 5.12 -19.68 -3.10
CA THR A 260 6.18 -18.70 -2.77
C THR A 260 6.88 -18.18 -4.03
N VAL A 261 7.30 -19.10 -4.94
CA VAL A 261 7.93 -18.72 -6.21
C VAL A 261 7.01 -17.85 -7.04
N VAL A 262 5.76 -18.22 -7.16
CA VAL A 262 4.74 -17.50 -7.94
C VAL A 262 4.49 -16.09 -7.39
N LEU A 263 4.47 -15.92 -6.07
CA LEU A 263 4.34 -14.61 -5.43
C LEU A 263 5.59 -13.72 -5.62
N ILE A 264 6.79 -14.31 -5.63
CA ILE A 264 8.04 -13.60 -5.98
C ILE A 264 7.97 -13.13 -7.44
N VAL A 265 7.55 -14.01 -8.35
CA VAL A 265 7.39 -13.69 -9.77
C VAL A 265 6.41 -12.54 -9.99
N PHE A 266 5.28 -12.55 -9.28
CA PHE A 266 4.31 -11.44 -9.30
C PHE A 266 4.95 -10.14 -8.82
N GLY A 267 5.65 -10.14 -7.69
CA GLY A 267 6.31 -8.95 -7.15
C GLY A 267 7.39 -8.41 -8.10
N PHE A 268 8.20 -9.29 -8.68
CA PHE A 268 9.21 -8.94 -9.69
C PHE A 268 8.55 -8.36 -10.94
N GLY A 269 7.45 -8.97 -11.40
CA GLY A 269 6.61 -8.43 -12.46
C GLY A 269 6.14 -7.00 -12.16
N GLY A 270 5.70 -6.74 -10.92
CA GLY A 270 5.30 -5.40 -10.46
C GLY A 270 6.42 -4.36 -10.57
N ALA A 271 7.65 -4.73 -10.23
CA ALA A 271 8.82 -3.86 -10.39
C ALA A 271 9.10 -3.55 -11.88
N ILE A 272 9.05 -4.55 -12.75
CA ILE A 272 9.14 -4.36 -14.22
C ILE A 272 7.99 -3.46 -14.69
N GLY A 273 6.77 -3.71 -14.24
CA GLY A 273 5.56 -2.95 -14.57
C GLY A 273 5.67 -1.48 -14.20
N ASN A 274 6.25 -1.14 -13.06
CA ASN A 274 6.51 0.25 -12.69
C ASN A 274 7.48 0.96 -13.66
N VAL A 275 8.51 0.27 -14.12
CA VAL A 275 9.45 0.83 -15.12
C VAL A 275 8.77 1.01 -16.48
N LEU A 276 8.01 0.01 -16.93
CA LEU A 276 7.25 0.08 -18.18
C LEU A 276 6.13 1.12 -18.10
N GLY A 277 5.46 1.22 -16.96
CA GLY A 277 4.43 2.21 -16.66
C GLY A 277 4.98 3.64 -16.79
N GLY A 278 6.21 3.90 -16.36
CA GLY A 278 6.87 5.19 -16.56
C GLY A 278 6.97 5.57 -18.04
N ARG A 279 7.29 4.61 -18.91
CA ARG A 279 7.34 4.84 -20.38
C ARG A 279 5.93 4.95 -20.98
N ALA A 280 4.97 4.17 -20.51
CA ALA A 280 3.58 4.23 -20.98
C ALA A 280 2.93 5.58 -20.66
N VAL A 281 3.12 6.06 -19.44
CA VAL A 281 2.59 7.38 -18.98
C VAL A 281 3.16 8.54 -19.75
N THR A 282 4.46 8.52 -20.12
CA THR A 282 5.07 9.58 -20.95
C THR A 282 4.53 9.61 -22.38
N ARG A 283 4.07 8.46 -22.90
CA ARG A 283 3.42 8.40 -24.22
C ARG A 283 1.95 8.84 -24.14
N SER A 284 1.22 8.35 -23.19
CA SER A 284 -0.19 8.65 -22.97
C SER A 284 -0.63 8.24 -21.57
N LEU A 285 -1.02 9.21 -20.74
CA LEU A 285 -1.63 8.96 -19.42
C LEU A 285 -2.87 8.06 -19.50
N ARG A 286 -3.64 8.19 -20.59
CA ARG A 286 -4.82 7.36 -20.85
C ARG A 286 -4.41 5.96 -21.30
N GLY A 287 -3.49 5.90 -22.27
CA GLY A 287 -3.03 4.64 -22.85
C GLY A 287 -2.44 3.70 -21.82
N GLY A 288 -1.54 4.20 -20.97
CA GLY A 288 -0.89 3.39 -19.93
C GLY A 288 -1.87 2.71 -18.98
N PHE A 289 -2.92 3.42 -18.51
CA PHE A 289 -3.94 2.82 -17.64
C PHE A 289 -4.80 1.76 -18.39
N VAL A 290 -5.22 2.06 -19.62
CA VAL A 290 -6.06 1.14 -20.41
C VAL A 290 -5.27 -0.11 -20.81
N GLU A 291 -4.06 0.06 -21.33
CA GLU A 291 -3.18 -1.05 -21.74
C GLU A 291 -2.83 -1.94 -20.54
N GLY A 292 -2.44 -1.34 -19.41
CA GLY A 292 -2.17 -2.08 -18.19
C GLY A 292 -3.41 -2.81 -17.65
N GLY A 293 -4.58 -2.17 -17.67
CA GLY A 293 -5.84 -2.78 -17.25
C GLY A 293 -6.27 -3.95 -18.15
N LEU A 294 -6.14 -3.83 -19.47
CA LEU A 294 -6.40 -4.93 -20.40
C LEU A 294 -5.41 -6.07 -20.21
N LEU A 295 -4.13 -5.76 -19.99
CA LEU A 295 -3.11 -6.77 -19.69
C LEU A 295 -3.45 -7.52 -18.39
N LEU A 296 -3.95 -6.80 -17.37
CA LEU A 296 -4.37 -7.40 -16.10
C LEU A 296 -5.56 -8.34 -16.30
N ILE A 297 -6.57 -7.93 -17.06
CA ILE A 297 -7.70 -8.80 -17.41
C ILE A 297 -7.19 -10.04 -18.15
N GLY A 298 -6.31 -9.84 -19.14
CA GLY A 298 -5.71 -10.96 -19.90
C GLY A 298 -4.94 -11.94 -19.00
N ALA A 299 -4.19 -11.42 -18.02
CA ALA A 299 -3.47 -12.24 -17.05
C ALA A 299 -4.41 -13.05 -16.14
N LEU A 300 -5.50 -12.44 -15.66
CA LEU A 300 -6.52 -13.14 -14.86
C LEU A 300 -7.27 -14.20 -15.68
N VAL A 301 -7.62 -13.91 -16.94
CA VAL A 301 -8.23 -14.89 -17.85
C VAL A 301 -7.25 -16.02 -18.14
N LEU A 302 -5.98 -15.73 -18.39
CA LEU A 302 -4.93 -16.74 -18.55
C LEU A 302 -4.85 -17.64 -17.31
N LEU A 303 -4.83 -17.06 -16.13
CA LEU A 303 -4.80 -17.80 -14.85
C LEU A 303 -6.00 -18.76 -14.74
N LEU A 304 -7.19 -18.34 -15.16
CA LEU A 304 -8.39 -19.19 -15.15
C LEU A 304 -8.31 -20.35 -16.16
N THR A 305 -7.62 -20.17 -17.29
CA THR A 305 -7.51 -21.17 -18.35
C THR A 305 -6.39 -22.17 -18.15
N VAL A 306 -5.25 -21.70 -17.58
CA VAL A 306 -4.03 -22.52 -17.37
C VAL A 306 -3.76 -22.83 -15.90
N GLY A 307 -4.75 -22.62 -15.03
CA GLY A 307 -4.58 -22.73 -13.57
C GLY A 307 -4.14 -24.11 -13.05
N SER A 308 -4.07 -25.14 -13.89
CA SER A 308 -3.54 -26.48 -13.56
C SER A 308 -2.11 -26.72 -14.08
N ASP A 309 -1.54 -25.81 -14.89
CA ASP A 309 -0.20 -25.92 -15.44
C ASP A 309 0.74 -24.92 -14.76
N GLU A 310 1.82 -25.43 -14.14
CA GLU A 310 2.77 -24.59 -13.37
C GLU A 310 3.41 -23.49 -14.22
N VAL A 311 3.77 -23.78 -15.47
CA VAL A 311 4.39 -22.81 -16.37
C VAL A 311 3.39 -21.73 -16.76
N GLY A 312 2.17 -22.12 -17.05
CA GLY A 312 1.08 -21.21 -17.34
C GLY A 312 0.73 -20.31 -16.17
N VAL A 313 0.72 -20.84 -14.95
CA VAL A 313 0.54 -20.07 -13.69
C VAL A 313 1.65 -19.05 -13.51
N ILE A 314 2.93 -19.43 -13.68
CA ILE A 314 4.06 -18.51 -13.59
C ILE A 314 3.93 -17.39 -14.62
N ALA A 315 3.60 -17.70 -15.86
CA ALA A 315 3.40 -16.72 -16.92
C ALA A 315 2.24 -15.75 -16.59
N ALA A 316 1.10 -16.28 -16.15
CA ALA A 316 -0.06 -15.48 -15.76
C ALA A 316 0.27 -14.52 -14.61
N MET A 317 0.98 -15.00 -13.59
CA MET A 317 1.35 -14.19 -12.42
C MET A 317 2.42 -13.14 -12.73
N LEU A 318 3.36 -13.44 -13.63
CA LEU A 318 4.30 -12.45 -14.14
C LEU A 318 3.58 -11.32 -14.88
N LEU A 319 2.68 -11.68 -15.80
CA LEU A 319 1.86 -10.72 -16.55
C LEU A 319 0.96 -9.90 -15.61
N TRP A 320 0.36 -10.53 -14.60
CA TRP A 320 -0.46 -9.85 -13.61
C TRP A 320 0.36 -8.82 -12.82
N GLY A 321 1.57 -9.20 -12.36
CA GLY A 321 2.48 -8.29 -11.68
C GLY A 321 2.85 -7.09 -12.57
N ILE A 322 3.27 -7.33 -13.82
CA ILE A 322 3.61 -6.27 -14.79
C ILE A 322 2.41 -5.34 -14.97
N ALA A 323 1.24 -5.89 -15.23
CA ALA A 323 0.01 -5.13 -15.42
C ALA A 323 -0.34 -4.26 -14.22
N PHE A 324 -0.24 -4.84 -13.01
CA PHE A 324 -0.46 -4.12 -11.76
C PHE A 324 0.49 -2.91 -11.62
N GLY A 325 1.79 -3.10 -11.84
CA GLY A 325 2.77 -2.01 -11.75
C GLY A 325 2.50 -0.88 -12.75
N VAL A 326 2.13 -1.22 -14.01
CA VAL A 326 1.75 -0.23 -15.03
C VAL A 326 0.51 0.57 -14.61
N VAL A 327 -0.54 -0.10 -14.15
CA VAL A 327 -1.79 0.56 -13.73
C VAL A 327 -1.57 1.41 -12.49
N GLN A 328 -0.83 0.88 -11.51
CA GLN A 328 -0.50 1.57 -10.26
C GLN A 328 0.19 2.92 -10.51
N LEU A 329 1.22 2.94 -11.34
CA LEU A 329 1.93 4.17 -11.68
C LEU A 329 1.05 5.11 -12.50
N SER A 330 0.29 4.58 -13.45
CA SER A 330 -0.61 5.37 -14.29
C SER A 330 -1.68 6.08 -13.46
N GLN A 331 -2.30 5.40 -12.49
CA GLN A 331 -3.34 5.99 -11.65
C GLN A 331 -2.79 7.08 -10.70
N ILE A 332 -1.59 6.88 -10.13
CA ILE A 332 -0.92 7.90 -9.32
C ILE A 332 -0.66 9.16 -10.16
N THR A 333 -0.08 8.99 -11.35
CA THR A 333 0.23 10.12 -12.25
C THR A 333 -1.04 10.83 -12.72
N MET A 334 -2.13 10.09 -12.97
CA MET A 334 -3.43 10.69 -13.31
C MET A 334 -4.01 11.49 -12.16
N THR A 335 -3.86 11.02 -10.90
CA THR A 335 -4.28 11.77 -9.71
C THR A 335 -3.53 13.08 -9.59
N LEU A 336 -2.20 13.07 -9.78
CA LEU A 336 -1.37 14.27 -9.78
C LEU A 336 -1.74 15.24 -10.90
N ALA A 337 -1.95 14.73 -12.12
CA ALA A 337 -2.33 15.54 -13.28
C ALA A 337 -3.74 16.15 -13.15
N ALA A 338 -4.66 15.49 -12.44
CA ALA A 338 -6.01 15.98 -12.24
C ALA A 338 -6.10 17.15 -11.24
N ALA A 339 -5.12 17.31 -10.34
CA ALA A 339 -5.15 18.35 -9.31
C ALA A 339 -3.73 18.86 -8.99
N PRO A 340 -3.03 19.51 -9.95
CA PRO A 340 -1.63 19.89 -9.79
C PRO A 340 -1.42 20.94 -8.69
N GLU A 341 -2.35 21.87 -8.50
CA GLU A 341 -2.26 22.93 -7.48
C GLU A 341 -2.57 22.42 -6.05
N THR A 342 -3.28 21.28 -5.94
CA THR A 342 -3.70 20.68 -4.67
C THR A 342 -3.29 19.21 -4.58
N PHE A 343 -2.10 18.89 -5.13
CA PHE A 343 -1.66 17.50 -5.30
C PHE A 343 -1.58 16.72 -3.97
N GLU A 344 -1.16 17.35 -2.87
CA GLU A 344 -1.08 16.69 -1.56
C GLU A 344 -2.46 16.23 -1.07
N ALA A 345 -3.46 17.08 -1.22
CA ALA A 345 -4.84 16.75 -0.85
C ALA A 345 -5.44 15.68 -1.78
N ALA A 346 -5.15 15.75 -3.10
CA ALA A 346 -5.58 14.74 -4.06
C ALA A 346 -4.93 13.38 -3.78
N MET A 347 -3.63 13.34 -3.45
CA MET A 347 -2.93 12.11 -3.08
C MET A 347 -3.41 11.55 -1.75
N SER A 348 -3.78 12.40 -0.78
CA SER A 348 -4.40 11.95 0.47
C SER A 348 -5.73 11.23 0.22
N LEU A 349 -6.59 11.79 -0.65
CA LEU A 349 -7.84 11.15 -1.07
C LEU A 349 -7.59 9.84 -1.83
N ASN A 350 -6.61 9.83 -2.74
CA ASN A 350 -6.22 8.64 -3.47
C ASN A 350 -5.78 7.52 -2.51
N THR A 351 -4.94 7.84 -1.52
CA THR A 351 -4.45 6.89 -0.52
C THR A 351 -5.59 6.36 0.35
N MET A 352 -6.51 7.24 0.77
CA MET A 352 -7.71 6.86 1.53
C MET A 352 -8.60 5.93 0.71
N ALA A 353 -8.91 6.28 -0.53
CA ALA A 353 -9.71 5.44 -1.44
C ALA A 353 -9.03 4.10 -1.68
N TYR A 354 -7.72 4.11 -1.91
CA TYR A 354 -6.91 2.91 -2.14
C TYR A 354 -6.99 1.93 -0.96
N ASN A 355 -6.70 2.38 0.26
CA ASN A 355 -6.75 1.53 1.46
C ASN A 355 -8.17 1.02 1.76
N THR A 356 -9.19 1.89 1.62
CA THR A 356 -10.58 1.47 1.77
C THR A 356 -10.96 0.40 0.75
N CYS A 357 -10.49 0.52 -0.49
CA CYS A 357 -10.78 -0.45 -1.55
C CYS A 357 -9.99 -1.75 -1.41
N ILE A 358 -8.77 -1.74 -0.85
CA ILE A 358 -8.08 -2.98 -0.43
C ILE A 358 -8.98 -3.75 0.53
N ALA A 359 -9.47 -3.06 1.56
CA ALA A 359 -10.32 -3.65 2.60
C ALA A 359 -11.64 -4.21 2.05
N LEU A 360 -12.35 -3.41 1.27
CA LEU A 360 -13.62 -3.82 0.66
C LEU A 360 -13.43 -4.91 -0.39
N GLY A 361 -12.32 -4.88 -1.14
CA GLY A 361 -11.95 -5.92 -2.09
C GLY A 361 -11.74 -7.26 -1.40
N ALA A 362 -10.95 -7.28 -0.32
CA ALA A 362 -10.73 -8.48 0.49
C ALA A 362 -12.06 -9.00 1.10
N LEU A 363 -12.92 -8.10 1.59
CA LEU A 363 -14.23 -8.46 2.15
C LEU A 363 -15.12 -9.12 1.09
N VAL A 364 -15.33 -8.44 -0.04
CA VAL A 364 -16.24 -8.92 -1.09
C VAL A 364 -15.67 -10.15 -1.78
N GLY A 365 -14.35 -10.17 -2.07
CA GLY A 365 -13.66 -11.35 -2.58
C GLY A 365 -13.78 -12.56 -1.64
N GLY A 366 -13.73 -12.33 -0.31
CA GLY A 366 -13.94 -13.35 0.70
C GLY A 366 -15.35 -13.93 0.69
N LEU A 367 -16.37 -13.07 0.57
CA LEU A 367 -17.76 -13.53 0.43
C LEU A 367 -17.93 -14.42 -0.82
N PHE A 368 -17.31 -14.04 -1.94
CA PHE A 368 -17.33 -14.88 -3.12
C PHE A 368 -16.57 -16.18 -2.92
N ALA A 369 -15.38 -16.14 -2.32
CA ALA A 369 -14.57 -17.33 -2.05
C ALA A 369 -15.31 -18.34 -1.18
N ASP A 370 -15.98 -17.88 -0.11
CA ASP A 370 -16.69 -18.75 0.83
C ASP A 370 -18.01 -19.32 0.28
N HIS A 371 -18.77 -18.55 -0.54
CA HIS A 371 -20.10 -18.98 -0.98
C HIS A 371 -20.11 -19.62 -2.37
N THR A 372 -19.19 -19.23 -3.25
CA THR A 372 -19.18 -19.65 -4.68
C THR A 372 -17.83 -20.20 -5.14
N GLY A 373 -16.86 -20.29 -4.22
CA GLY A 373 -15.51 -20.78 -4.46
C GLY A 373 -14.51 -19.71 -4.89
N VAL A 374 -13.24 -19.96 -4.66
CA VAL A 374 -12.13 -19.00 -4.89
C VAL A 374 -12.02 -18.50 -6.33
N THR A 375 -12.47 -19.30 -7.32
CA THR A 375 -12.50 -18.92 -8.73
C THR A 375 -13.39 -17.70 -8.98
N SER A 376 -14.46 -17.53 -8.22
CA SER A 376 -15.37 -16.38 -8.39
C SER A 376 -14.77 -15.06 -7.90
N ALA A 377 -13.82 -15.10 -6.96
CA ALA A 377 -13.05 -13.92 -6.58
C ALA A 377 -12.17 -13.41 -7.75
N VAL A 378 -11.66 -14.31 -8.59
CA VAL A 378 -10.92 -13.95 -9.83
C VAL A 378 -11.85 -13.29 -10.85
N TRP A 379 -13.05 -13.85 -11.06
CA TRP A 379 -14.07 -13.25 -11.93
C TRP A 379 -14.52 -11.86 -11.45
N PHE A 380 -14.71 -11.70 -10.14
CA PHE A 380 -14.97 -10.39 -9.54
C PHE A 380 -13.89 -9.37 -9.90
N GLY A 381 -12.61 -9.78 -9.83
CA GLY A 381 -11.48 -8.96 -10.26
C GLY A 381 -11.57 -8.54 -11.73
N ILE A 382 -11.83 -9.48 -12.62
CA ILE A 382 -11.97 -9.24 -14.07
C ILE A 382 -13.06 -8.21 -14.35
N VAL A 383 -14.25 -8.39 -13.76
CA VAL A 383 -15.39 -7.49 -13.99
C VAL A 383 -15.09 -6.07 -13.54
N LEU A 384 -14.56 -5.90 -12.33
CA LEU A 384 -14.29 -4.56 -11.79
C LEU A 384 -13.14 -3.84 -12.51
N VAL A 385 -12.06 -4.55 -12.84
CA VAL A 385 -10.98 -3.96 -13.65
C VAL A 385 -11.51 -3.60 -15.03
N GLY A 386 -12.39 -4.43 -15.62
CA GLY A 386 -13.08 -4.14 -16.87
C GLY A 386 -13.91 -2.85 -16.81
N LEU A 387 -14.63 -2.64 -15.71
CA LEU A 387 -15.38 -1.39 -15.49
C LEU A 387 -14.46 -0.17 -15.36
N ALA A 388 -13.31 -0.29 -14.68
CA ALA A 388 -12.31 0.77 -14.60
C ALA A 388 -11.75 1.15 -15.99
N VAL A 389 -11.40 0.15 -16.80
CA VAL A 389 -10.91 0.33 -18.17
C VAL A 389 -11.97 0.96 -19.06
N LEU A 390 -13.21 0.49 -18.97
CA LEU A 390 -14.35 1.03 -19.74
C LEU A 390 -14.59 2.50 -19.39
N LEU A 391 -14.67 2.83 -18.11
CA LEU A 391 -14.84 4.20 -17.62
C LEU A 391 -13.75 5.10 -18.19
N ARG A 392 -12.48 4.68 -18.15
CA ARG A 392 -11.38 5.46 -18.72
C ARG A 392 -11.49 5.62 -20.23
N SER A 393 -11.94 4.60 -20.93
CA SER A 393 -12.09 4.61 -22.39
C SER A 393 -13.16 5.59 -22.84
N VAL A 394 -14.26 5.72 -22.11
CA VAL A 394 -15.38 6.60 -22.42
C VAL A 394 -15.07 8.06 -22.04
N THR A 395 -14.58 8.31 -20.82
CA THR A 395 -14.36 9.67 -20.30
C THR A 395 -13.25 10.45 -21.03
N GLY A 396 -12.34 9.76 -21.73
CA GLY A 396 -11.29 10.43 -22.51
C GLY A 396 -11.76 10.95 -23.90
N ARG A 397 -12.95 10.58 -24.34
CA ARG A 397 -13.52 11.07 -25.63
C ARG A 397 -14.21 12.42 -25.49
N THR A 398 -14.73 12.74 -24.31
CA THR A 398 -15.50 13.97 -24.08
C THR A 398 -14.64 15.24 -23.99
N THR A 399 -13.37 15.12 -23.64
CA THR A 399 -12.44 16.27 -23.59
C THR A 399 -11.78 16.60 -24.94
N ALA A 400 -11.75 15.65 -25.90
CA ALA A 400 -11.19 15.87 -27.23
C ALA A 400 -12.20 16.47 -28.23
N SER A 401 -13.49 16.50 -27.91
CA SER A 401 -14.55 17.08 -28.76
C SER A 401 -14.97 18.49 -28.35
N ALA A 402 -14.33 19.07 -27.33
CA ALA A 402 -14.62 20.43 -26.81
C ALA A 402 -13.45 21.42 -27.05
N SER A 403 -12.44 21.01 -27.83
CA SER A 403 -11.37 21.84 -28.37
C SER A 403 -11.45 21.83 -29.90
#